data_d61d6bf77037063fc986f79afb276669
#
_entry.id   d61d6bf77037063fc986f79afb276669
#
_cell.length_a   1.000
_cell.length_b   1.000
_cell.length_c   1.000
_cell.angle_alpha   90.00
_cell.angle_beta   90.00
_cell.angle_gamma   90.00
#
_symmetry.space_group_name_H-M   'P 1'
#
loop_
_entity.id
_entity.type
_entity.pdbx_description
1 polymer ?
#
loop_
_entity_poly.entity_id
_entity_poly.type
_entity_poly.pdbx_seq_one_letter_code
_entity_poly.pdbx_strand_id
1 'polypeptide(L)'
;MLFLFSLLSFFFAVSGQTFNCSQPETFNDNRINSTQWKLAQFNVEWLFTEPYSSCPGICNWNTSEEEWEHLNTIKSVLDELNADTIHLCEVQSCTQLEQVKPSTLYNSYMVKGNDTYTGQNVGLLTKIDPMHQLVRTEDRYSYPIKDSICGYDETGTEGVAKHLITDFYINDLSIKLIGAHLLSNPNDPEACSKRESQAQVLQKVIQDAINENYEVIMIGDLNDFDENIPDLNNNTPKSKVLDILKGNFANYTLYSVGNMVSQSERYTEWYDANENCIVDKEDFSTLDHMLMTKRLYDSIIDVNYEHIYQQACNTFQSD
;
A
#
# COMPACT_ATOMS: atom_id res chain seq x y z
N MET A 1 -4.83 69.90 0.25
CA MET A 1 -5.18 68.86 1.28
C MET A 1 -5.10 67.55 0.58
N LEU A 2 -3.92 66.85 0.66
CA LEU A 2 -3.64 65.60 0.00
C LEU A 2 -3.93 64.50 1.01
N PHE A 3 -4.85 63.58 0.69
CA PHE A 3 -5.07 62.36 1.45
C PHE A 3 -4.23 61.23 0.82
N LEU A 4 -3.21 60.79 1.55
CA LEU A 4 -2.48 59.55 1.26
C LEU A 4 -3.28 58.35 1.83
N PHE A 5 -3.80 57.49 0.96
CA PHE A 5 -4.29 56.18 1.36
C PHE A 5 -3.12 55.19 1.34
N SER A 6 -2.71 54.74 2.53
CA SER A 6 -1.78 53.64 2.69
C SER A 6 -2.56 52.33 2.55
N LEU A 7 -2.34 51.58 1.45
CA LEU A 7 -2.79 50.20 1.33
C LEU A 7 -1.83 49.30 2.14
N LEU A 8 -2.28 48.85 3.32
CA LEU A 8 -1.61 47.76 4.01
C LEU A 8 -2.01 46.41 3.33
N SER A 9 -1.12 45.86 2.52
CA SER A 9 -1.26 44.52 2.01
C SER A 9 -0.88 43.51 3.12
N PHE A 10 -1.87 42.85 3.72
CA PHE A 10 -1.64 41.74 4.58
C PHE A 10 -1.32 40.51 3.71
N PHE A 11 -0.04 40.16 3.63
CA PHE A 11 0.37 38.85 3.18
C PHE A 11 0.09 37.86 4.31
N PHE A 12 -0.97 37.08 4.19
CA PHE A 12 -1.11 35.85 4.97
C PHE A 12 -0.10 34.87 4.40
N ALA A 13 1.03 34.72 5.07
CA ALA A 13 1.86 33.56 4.88
C ALA A 13 1.08 32.37 5.46
N VAL A 14 0.43 31.60 4.61
CA VAL A 14 -0.02 30.25 4.96
C VAL A 14 1.25 29.44 5.11
N SER A 15 1.76 29.33 6.34
CA SER A 15 2.76 28.33 6.67
C SER A 15 2.04 26.98 6.55
N GLY A 16 2.23 26.30 5.43
CA GLY A 16 1.84 24.92 5.30
C GLY A 16 2.63 24.12 6.33
N GLN A 17 2.05 23.89 7.51
CA GLN A 17 2.55 22.88 8.42
C GLN A 17 2.39 21.56 7.68
N THR A 18 3.51 21.00 7.22
CA THR A 18 3.52 19.62 6.75
C THR A 18 3.21 18.75 7.96
N PHE A 19 1.98 18.24 8.00
CA PHE A 19 1.56 17.31 9.04
C PHE A 19 2.47 16.07 8.95
N ASN A 20 3.22 15.81 10.04
CA ASN A 20 4.10 14.65 10.14
C ASN A 20 3.42 13.60 11.02
N CYS A 21 3.11 12.46 10.46
CA CYS A 21 2.46 11.35 11.15
C CYS A 21 3.30 10.07 11.19
N SER A 22 4.63 10.18 11.19
CA SER A 22 5.53 9.02 11.18
C SER A 22 5.74 8.35 12.54
N GLN A 23 5.30 8.98 13.64
CA GLN A 23 5.52 8.45 14.99
C GLN A 23 4.31 8.66 15.90
N PRO A 24 4.05 7.72 16.82
CA PRO A 24 3.04 7.91 17.86
C PRO A 24 3.50 8.97 18.88
N GLU A 25 2.57 9.80 19.33
CA GLU A 25 2.80 10.72 20.46
C GLU A 25 2.77 9.98 21.81
N THR A 26 1.84 9.03 21.92
CA THR A 26 1.67 8.12 23.06
C THR A 26 1.23 6.78 22.52
N PHE A 27 1.60 5.68 23.20
CA PHE A 27 1.10 4.36 22.82
C PHE A 27 -0.33 4.18 23.32
N ASN A 28 -1.25 3.87 22.40
CA ASN A 28 -2.65 3.56 22.71
C ASN A 28 -3.06 2.26 22.01
N ASP A 29 -3.93 1.50 22.62
CA ASP A 29 -4.63 0.37 22.02
C ASP A 29 -6.13 0.59 22.18
N ASN A 30 -6.77 1.05 21.11
CA ASN A 30 -8.19 1.38 21.05
C ASN A 30 -9.02 0.24 20.43
N ARG A 31 -8.43 -0.96 20.26
CA ARG A 31 -9.16 -2.12 19.75
C ARG A 31 -10.26 -2.53 20.74
N ILE A 32 -11.43 -2.87 20.21
CA ILE A 32 -12.55 -3.37 21.03
C ILE A 32 -12.23 -4.77 21.58
N ASN A 33 -11.58 -5.61 20.77
CA ASN A 33 -11.13 -6.94 21.16
C ASN A 33 -9.60 -7.04 21.07
N SER A 34 -8.93 -6.86 22.19
CA SER A 34 -7.47 -6.88 22.25
C SER A 34 -6.85 -8.28 22.02
N THR A 35 -7.67 -9.36 22.05
CA THR A 35 -7.18 -10.73 21.79
C THR A 35 -7.12 -11.08 20.30
N GLN A 36 -7.70 -10.25 19.45
CA GLN A 36 -7.72 -10.40 18.00
C GLN A 36 -7.15 -9.15 17.34
N TRP A 37 -6.64 -9.31 16.14
CA TRP A 37 -6.15 -8.21 15.30
C TRP A 37 -6.65 -8.40 13.87
N LYS A 38 -7.57 -7.54 13.44
CA LYS A 38 -8.05 -7.51 12.06
C LYS A 38 -7.16 -6.58 11.26
N LEU A 39 -6.43 -7.14 10.29
CA LEU A 39 -5.54 -6.42 9.39
C LEU A 39 -6.14 -6.39 7.99
N ALA A 40 -6.09 -5.25 7.32
CA ALA A 40 -6.54 -5.09 5.94
C ALA A 40 -5.48 -4.42 5.06
N GLN A 41 -5.51 -4.75 3.77
CA GLN A 41 -4.79 -4.09 2.68
C GLN A 41 -5.81 -3.48 1.73
N PHE A 42 -5.55 -2.25 1.28
CA PHE A 42 -6.36 -1.60 0.27
C PHE A 42 -5.53 -0.61 -0.55
N ASN A 43 -5.45 -0.80 -1.85
CA ASN A 43 -5.03 0.24 -2.76
C ASN A 43 -6.22 1.17 -3.02
N VAL A 44 -6.09 2.44 -2.65
CA VAL A 44 -7.20 3.41 -2.64
C VAL A 44 -7.25 4.24 -3.91
N GLU A 45 -6.47 3.89 -4.92
CA GLU A 45 -6.46 4.54 -6.22
C GLU A 45 -6.44 6.07 -6.12
N TRP A 46 -5.23 6.65 -6.08
CA TRP A 46 -5.02 8.11 -6.09
C TRP A 46 -5.83 8.88 -5.03
N LEU A 47 -5.68 8.54 -3.74
CA LEU A 47 -6.25 9.35 -2.66
C LEU A 47 -5.52 10.69 -2.54
N PHE A 48 -5.88 11.60 -3.43
CA PHE A 48 -5.34 12.94 -3.59
C PHE A 48 -6.47 13.95 -3.47
N THR A 49 -6.27 14.99 -2.66
CA THR A 49 -7.25 16.07 -2.42
C THR A 49 -6.65 17.46 -2.57
N GLU A 50 -5.41 17.56 -3.02
CA GLU A 50 -4.80 18.82 -3.37
C GLU A 50 -5.11 19.15 -4.84
N PRO A 51 -5.38 20.43 -5.14
CA PRO A 51 -5.73 20.79 -6.50
C PRO A 51 -4.61 20.38 -7.48
N TYR A 52 -4.97 19.82 -8.57
CA TYR A 52 -4.33 19.35 -9.79
C TYR A 52 -2.86 19.72 -10.05
N SER A 53 -2.32 20.76 -9.38
CA SER A 53 -0.93 21.20 -9.52
C SER A 53 0.09 20.21 -8.93
N SER A 54 -0.35 19.34 -8.03
CA SER A 54 0.49 18.29 -7.43
C SER A 54 0.33 16.92 -8.10
N CYS A 55 -0.67 16.78 -8.96
CA CYS A 55 -0.91 15.59 -9.76
C CYS A 55 -0.35 15.81 -11.17
N PRO A 56 0.67 15.09 -11.64
CA PRO A 56 1.36 15.38 -12.90
C PRO A 56 0.55 15.04 -14.17
N GLY A 57 -0.76 15.21 -14.14
CA GLY A 57 -1.65 14.97 -15.28
C GLY A 57 -2.02 13.51 -15.49
N ILE A 58 -1.77 12.68 -14.48
CA ILE A 58 -2.07 11.24 -14.45
C ILE A 58 -3.08 10.87 -13.36
N CYS A 59 -3.58 11.83 -12.56
CA CYS A 59 -4.69 11.59 -11.67
C CYS A 59 -5.99 11.47 -12.45
N ASN A 60 -6.85 10.56 -12.01
CA ASN A 60 -8.13 10.30 -12.64
C ASN A 60 -9.19 11.38 -12.35
N TRP A 61 -8.93 12.27 -11.39
CA TRP A 61 -9.89 13.29 -10.97
C TRP A 61 -9.72 14.57 -11.78
N ASN A 62 -10.76 14.96 -12.50
CA ASN A 62 -10.78 16.17 -13.32
C ASN A 62 -11.46 17.35 -12.62
N THR A 63 -12.16 17.13 -11.53
CA THR A 63 -12.88 18.14 -10.76
C THR A 63 -12.73 17.91 -9.25
N SER A 64 -12.92 18.95 -8.46
CA SER A 64 -12.92 18.81 -6.99
C SER A 64 -14.13 18.03 -6.49
N GLU A 65 -15.22 17.98 -7.24
CA GLU A 65 -16.38 17.14 -6.93
C GLU A 65 -16.02 15.66 -7.02
N GLU A 66 -15.36 15.25 -8.10
CA GLU A 66 -14.89 13.84 -8.29
C GLU A 66 -13.91 13.42 -7.19
N GLU A 67 -12.95 14.30 -6.86
CA GLU A 67 -11.99 14.10 -5.77
C GLU A 67 -12.69 13.85 -4.43
N TRP A 68 -13.67 14.68 -4.07
CA TRP A 68 -14.43 14.52 -2.84
C TRP A 68 -15.35 13.31 -2.85
N GLU A 69 -15.92 12.96 -3.98
CA GLU A 69 -16.73 11.75 -4.14
C GLU A 69 -15.86 10.51 -3.91
N HIS A 70 -14.68 10.45 -4.51
CA HIS A 70 -13.73 9.38 -4.30
C HIS A 70 -13.32 9.26 -2.82
N LEU A 71 -12.91 10.35 -2.19
CA LEU A 71 -12.57 10.38 -0.77
C LEU A 71 -13.71 9.84 0.11
N ASN A 72 -14.95 10.28 -0.15
CA ASN A 72 -16.11 9.81 0.62
C ASN A 72 -16.39 8.32 0.38
N THR A 73 -16.18 7.84 -0.82
CA THR A 73 -16.32 6.41 -1.16
C THR A 73 -15.28 5.58 -0.41
N ILE A 74 -14.00 5.96 -0.47
CA ILE A 74 -12.94 5.30 0.30
C ILE A 74 -13.29 5.27 1.78
N LYS A 75 -13.73 6.40 2.35
CA LYS A 75 -14.13 6.46 3.75
C LYS A 75 -15.24 5.48 4.07
N SER A 76 -16.25 5.34 3.20
CA SER A 76 -17.35 4.38 3.39
C SER A 76 -16.86 2.94 3.37
N VAL A 77 -15.94 2.61 2.45
CA VAL A 77 -15.32 1.27 2.39
C VAL A 77 -14.53 1.00 3.68
N LEU A 78 -13.74 1.95 4.14
CA LEU A 78 -12.96 1.80 5.39
C LEU A 78 -13.86 1.66 6.63
N ASP A 79 -15.00 2.36 6.67
CA ASP A 79 -16.01 2.20 7.72
C ASP A 79 -16.60 0.77 7.73
N GLU A 80 -16.89 0.21 6.56
CA GLU A 80 -17.43 -1.16 6.43
C GLU A 80 -16.39 -2.21 6.75
N LEU A 81 -15.16 -2.06 6.27
CA LEU A 81 -14.03 -2.95 6.63
C LEU A 81 -13.82 -3.01 8.14
N ASN A 82 -13.92 -1.89 8.81
CA ASN A 82 -13.76 -1.76 10.27
C ASN A 82 -12.60 -2.62 10.83
N ALA A 83 -11.49 -2.66 10.11
CA ALA A 83 -10.30 -3.39 10.54
C ALA A 83 -9.58 -2.66 11.67
N ASP A 84 -8.74 -3.36 12.44
CA ASP A 84 -7.97 -2.72 13.51
C ASP A 84 -6.75 -1.98 12.99
N THR A 85 -6.17 -2.49 11.90
CA THR A 85 -5.09 -1.84 11.17
C THR A 85 -5.34 -1.99 9.67
N ILE A 86 -5.21 -0.90 8.91
CA ILE A 86 -5.42 -0.87 7.47
C ILE A 86 -4.18 -0.26 6.84
N HIS A 87 -3.52 -1.03 5.97
CA HIS A 87 -2.46 -0.53 5.12
C HIS A 87 -3.08 -0.02 3.82
N LEU A 88 -2.71 1.21 3.44
CA LEU A 88 -3.23 1.90 2.26
C LEU A 88 -2.10 2.20 1.29
N CYS A 89 -2.30 1.90 0.01
CA CYS A 89 -1.45 2.35 -1.09
C CYS A 89 -2.04 3.59 -1.75
N GLU A 90 -1.21 4.35 -2.48
CA GLU A 90 -1.60 5.51 -3.30
C GLU A 90 -2.13 6.72 -2.53
N VAL A 91 -1.62 6.94 -1.36
CA VAL A 91 -1.98 8.07 -0.50
C VAL A 91 -1.07 9.26 -0.75
N GLN A 92 -1.64 10.45 -0.90
CA GLN A 92 -0.87 11.69 -1.10
C GLN A 92 -0.09 12.09 0.14
N SER A 93 -0.73 12.17 1.30
CA SER A 93 -0.11 12.65 2.53
C SER A 93 -0.85 12.22 3.80
N CYS A 94 -0.28 12.56 4.96
CA CYS A 94 -0.95 12.41 6.25
C CYS A 94 -2.30 13.11 6.33
N THR A 95 -2.48 14.22 5.61
CA THR A 95 -3.75 14.96 5.59
C THR A 95 -4.87 14.10 5.03
N GLN A 96 -4.62 13.38 3.93
CA GLN A 96 -5.62 12.51 3.31
C GLN A 96 -5.93 11.31 4.21
N LEU A 97 -4.92 10.74 4.87
CA LEU A 97 -5.14 9.68 5.88
C LEU A 97 -6.07 10.17 6.99
N GLU A 98 -5.87 11.39 7.51
CA GLU A 98 -6.75 11.98 8.53
C GLU A 98 -8.19 12.18 8.03
N GLN A 99 -8.36 12.58 6.77
CA GLN A 99 -9.67 12.83 6.18
C GLN A 99 -10.51 11.56 6.00
N VAL A 100 -9.86 10.41 5.70
CA VAL A 100 -10.56 9.15 5.47
C VAL A 100 -10.69 8.27 6.71
N LYS A 101 -10.16 8.68 7.86
CA LYS A 101 -10.30 7.89 9.11
C LYS A 101 -11.77 7.53 9.38
N PRO A 102 -12.09 6.25 9.59
CA PRO A 102 -13.45 5.83 9.91
C PRO A 102 -13.97 6.47 11.20
N SER A 103 -13.13 6.55 12.22
CA SER A 103 -13.52 7.10 13.52
C SER A 103 -12.32 7.66 14.29
N THR A 104 -12.59 8.28 15.43
CA THR A 104 -11.58 8.79 16.38
C THR A 104 -10.78 7.69 17.08
N LEU A 105 -11.14 6.42 16.91
CA LEU A 105 -10.37 5.28 17.42
C LEU A 105 -9.10 5.02 16.61
N TYR A 106 -9.04 5.51 15.37
CA TYR A 106 -7.87 5.34 14.52
C TYR A 106 -6.91 6.51 14.66
N ASN A 107 -5.64 6.17 14.64
CA ASN A 107 -4.54 7.09 14.36
C ASN A 107 -4.01 6.83 12.95
N SER A 108 -3.47 7.86 12.32
CA SER A 108 -2.89 7.80 10.98
C SER A 108 -1.38 7.90 11.06
N TYR A 109 -0.70 7.01 10.32
CA TYR A 109 0.75 6.93 10.28
C TYR A 109 1.25 6.82 8.85
N MET A 110 2.29 7.58 8.54
CA MET A 110 2.95 7.55 7.24
C MET A 110 4.40 8.01 7.38
N VAL A 111 5.30 7.38 6.67
CA VAL A 111 6.63 7.91 6.38
C VAL A 111 6.68 8.32 4.91
N LYS A 112 7.16 9.54 4.64
CA LYS A 112 7.21 10.04 3.26
C LYS A 112 8.11 9.17 2.39
N GLY A 113 7.57 8.72 1.26
CA GLY A 113 8.30 7.96 0.24
C GLY A 113 9.21 8.84 -0.63
N ASN A 114 9.90 8.19 -1.55
CA ASN A 114 10.78 8.82 -2.54
C ASN A 114 10.20 8.78 -3.96
N ASP A 115 8.91 8.51 -4.10
CA ASP A 115 8.26 8.58 -5.40
C ASP A 115 8.14 10.03 -5.84
N THR A 116 9.02 10.44 -6.73
CA THR A 116 9.06 11.80 -7.29
C THR A 116 8.26 11.92 -8.59
N TYR A 117 7.80 10.80 -9.13
CA TYR A 117 7.04 10.79 -10.38
C TYR A 117 5.54 10.96 -10.12
N THR A 118 4.96 10.16 -9.24
CA THR A 118 3.54 10.23 -8.90
C THR A 118 3.27 10.98 -7.60
N GLY A 119 4.23 11.05 -6.69
CA GLY A 119 4.05 11.62 -5.35
C GLY A 119 3.25 10.73 -4.40
N GLN A 120 2.92 9.51 -4.83
CA GLN A 120 2.20 8.52 -4.02
C GLN A 120 3.04 8.02 -2.85
N ASN A 121 2.35 7.71 -1.76
CA ASN A 121 2.92 7.09 -0.57
C ASN A 121 2.10 5.88 -0.16
N VAL A 122 2.59 5.16 0.85
CA VAL A 122 1.83 4.16 1.60
C VAL A 122 1.63 4.65 3.03
N GLY A 123 0.50 4.30 3.63
CA GLY A 123 0.14 4.73 4.98
C GLY A 123 -0.61 3.68 5.77
N LEU A 124 -0.76 3.94 7.06
CA LEU A 124 -1.54 3.12 7.99
C LEU A 124 -2.63 3.94 8.66
N LEU A 125 -3.82 3.35 8.74
CA LEU A 125 -4.84 3.73 9.72
C LEU A 125 -4.92 2.60 10.76
N THR A 126 -4.78 2.91 12.03
CA THR A 126 -4.72 1.86 13.05
C THR A 126 -5.34 2.27 14.38
N LYS A 127 -6.04 1.33 15.02
CA LYS A 127 -6.59 1.46 16.37
C LYS A 127 -5.54 1.13 17.45
N ILE A 128 -4.47 0.45 17.09
CA ILE A 128 -3.33 0.17 17.96
C ILE A 128 -2.09 0.88 17.43
N ASP A 129 -1.46 1.69 18.28
CA ASP A 129 -0.30 2.45 17.86
C ASP A 129 0.91 1.55 17.61
N PRO A 130 1.74 1.89 16.61
CA PRO A 130 3.06 1.28 16.45
C PRO A 130 3.92 1.51 17.68
N MET A 131 4.81 0.56 17.98
CA MET A 131 5.76 0.68 19.11
C MET A 131 6.81 1.75 18.89
N HIS A 132 7.19 1.99 17.63
CA HIS A 132 8.22 2.95 17.26
C HIS A 132 7.80 3.75 16.03
N GLN A 133 8.56 4.79 15.74
CA GLN A 133 8.41 5.58 14.53
C GLN A 133 8.46 4.69 13.28
N LEU A 134 7.57 4.96 12.32
CA LEU A 134 7.63 4.36 11.01
C LEU A 134 8.93 4.78 10.31
N VAL A 135 9.62 3.82 9.74
CA VAL A 135 10.85 4.04 8.99
C VAL A 135 10.74 3.44 7.59
N ARG A 136 11.73 3.74 6.76
CA ARG A 136 11.94 3.13 5.45
C ARG A 136 13.42 2.85 5.26
N THR A 137 13.76 1.96 4.33
CA THR A 137 15.15 1.74 3.93
C THR A 137 15.51 2.56 2.70
N GLU A 138 16.75 2.99 2.59
CA GLU A 138 17.33 3.59 1.39
C GLU A 138 18.20 2.59 0.60
N ASP A 139 18.16 1.32 0.99
CA ASP A 139 18.91 0.27 0.30
C ASP A 139 18.43 0.14 -1.15
N ARG A 140 19.37 -0.22 -2.01
CA ARG A 140 19.15 -0.44 -3.43
C ARG A 140 19.81 -1.74 -3.86
N TYR A 141 19.17 -2.46 -4.77
CA TYR A 141 19.74 -3.66 -5.39
C TYR A 141 19.95 -3.47 -6.88
N SER A 142 20.86 -4.26 -7.44
CA SER A 142 21.10 -4.26 -8.87
C SER A 142 19.99 -4.98 -9.63
N TYR A 143 19.63 -4.45 -10.78
CA TYR A 143 18.82 -5.13 -11.77
C TYR A 143 19.59 -5.28 -13.10
N PRO A 144 19.30 -6.30 -13.93
CA PRO A 144 18.47 -7.45 -13.59
C PRO A 144 19.06 -8.29 -12.45
N ILE A 145 18.22 -8.95 -11.68
CA ILE A 145 18.67 -9.91 -10.69
C ILE A 145 19.22 -11.17 -11.38
N LYS A 146 19.95 -11.99 -10.64
CA LYS A 146 20.36 -13.30 -11.15
C LYS A 146 19.12 -14.16 -11.46
N ASP A 147 19.13 -14.75 -12.64
CA ASP A 147 18.03 -15.60 -13.15
C ASP A 147 16.69 -14.85 -13.28
N SER A 148 16.70 -13.52 -13.52
CA SER A 148 15.52 -12.72 -13.86
C SER A 148 14.75 -13.33 -15.03
N ILE A 149 13.42 -13.27 -14.98
CA ILE A 149 12.54 -13.72 -16.06
C ILE A 149 11.98 -12.56 -16.89
N CYS A 150 12.36 -11.32 -16.57
CA CYS A 150 11.80 -10.12 -17.16
C CYS A 150 12.27 -9.82 -18.61
N GLY A 151 13.35 -10.46 -19.06
CA GLY A 151 13.87 -10.24 -20.43
C GLY A 151 14.47 -8.84 -20.64
N TYR A 152 15.03 -8.22 -19.60
CA TYR A 152 15.68 -6.91 -19.64
C TYR A 152 17.16 -7.04 -19.33
N ASP A 153 18.04 -6.52 -20.23
CA ASP A 153 19.49 -6.74 -20.17
C ASP A 153 20.27 -5.51 -19.67
N GLU A 154 19.67 -4.32 -19.63
CA GLU A 154 20.36 -3.14 -19.13
C GLU A 154 20.50 -3.18 -17.61
N THR A 155 21.63 -2.72 -17.10
CA THR A 155 21.97 -2.82 -15.69
C THR A 155 21.80 -1.48 -14.97
N GLY A 156 21.32 -1.55 -13.73
CA GLY A 156 21.18 -0.40 -12.86
C GLY A 156 20.96 -0.82 -11.42
N THR A 157 20.51 0.08 -10.59
CA THR A 157 20.09 -0.22 -9.21
C THR A 157 18.73 0.38 -8.94
N GLU A 158 17.90 -0.33 -8.18
CA GLU A 158 16.58 0.15 -7.79
C GLU A 158 16.35 -0.02 -6.28
N GLY A 159 15.60 0.92 -5.69
CA GLY A 159 15.14 0.89 -4.30
C GLY A 159 13.61 0.96 -4.25
N VAL A 160 13.03 0.79 -3.07
CA VAL A 160 11.58 0.85 -2.91
C VAL A 160 11.15 2.27 -2.57
N ALA A 161 10.52 2.95 -3.51
CA ALA A 161 10.11 4.35 -3.33
C ALA A 161 8.93 4.48 -2.36
N LYS A 162 7.98 3.54 -2.40
CA LYS A 162 6.73 3.55 -1.64
C LYS A 162 6.70 2.36 -0.67
N HIS A 163 7.21 2.53 0.55
CA HIS A 163 7.14 1.51 1.59
C HIS A 163 7.26 2.12 2.99
N LEU A 164 6.81 1.36 3.96
CA LEU A 164 6.97 1.63 5.39
C LEU A 164 7.39 0.36 6.13
N ILE A 165 8.10 0.56 7.21
CA ILE A 165 8.51 -0.51 8.14
C ILE A 165 8.14 -0.02 9.54
N THR A 166 7.41 -0.84 10.27
CA THR A 166 7.03 -0.55 11.66
C THR A 166 6.87 -1.82 12.46
N ASP A 167 6.67 -1.70 13.76
CA ASP A 167 6.48 -2.85 14.62
C ASP A 167 5.32 -2.65 15.60
N PHE A 168 4.69 -3.77 15.92
CA PHE A 168 3.61 -3.89 16.88
C PHE A 168 3.96 -4.92 17.95
N TYR A 169 3.39 -4.75 19.14
CA TYR A 169 3.44 -5.78 20.17
C TYR A 169 2.02 -6.23 20.48
N ILE A 170 1.67 -7.45 20.08
CA ILE A 170 0.31 -7.97 20.13
C ILE A 170 0.36 -9.40 20.68
N ASN A 171 -0.37 -9.69 21.74
CA ASN A 171 -0.49 -11.03 22.33
C ASN A 171 0.89 -11.68 22.60
N ASP A 172 1.80 -10.93 23.21
CA ASP A 172 3.17 -11.35 23.52
C ASP A 172 4.04 -11.66 22.27
N LEU A 173 3.66 -11.16 21.12
CA LEU A 173 4.43 -11.26 19.87
C LEU A 173 4.97 -9.88 19.46
N SER A 174 6.26 -9.82 19.18
CA SER A 174 6.87 -8.72 18.45
C SER A 174 6.66 -8.96 16.95
N ILE A 175 5.92 -8.09 16.30
CA ILE A 175 5.54 -8.23 14.89
C ILE A 175 6.12 -7.08 14.09
N LYS A 176 6.88 -7.38 13.05
CA LYS A 176 7.34 -6.40 12.06
C LYS A 176 6.36 -6.36 10.90
N LEU A 177 5.74 -5.20 10.70
CA LEU A 177 4.90 -4.92 9.54
C LEU A 177 5.71 -4.17 8.49
N ILE A 178 5.77 -4.72 7.29
CA ILE A 178 6.44 -4.14 6.13
C ILE A 178 5.35 -3.91 5.08
N GLY A 179 4.99 -2.65 4.86
CA GLY A 179 3.99 -2.26 3.87
C GLY A 179 4.65 -1.69 2.64
N ALA A 180 4.25 -2.08 1.44
CA ALA A 180 4.84 -1.57 0.21
C ALA A 180 3.83 -1.47 -0.94
N HIS A 181 4.12 -0.55 -1.86
CA HIS A 181 3.54 -0.51 -3.19
C HIS A 181 4.69 -0.53 -4.20
N LEU A 182 4.85 -1.64 -4.91
CA LEU A 182 5.94 -1.84 -5.86
C LEU A 182 5.64 -1.18 -7.20
N LEU A 183 6.65 -1.11 -8.06
CA LEU A 183 6.55 -0.48 -9.37
C LEU A 183 5.49 -1.19 -10.23
N SER A 184 4.56 -0.43 -10.79
CA SER A 184 3.50 -0.90 -11.69
C SER A 184 4.04 -1.32 -13.08
N ASN A 185 3.16 -1.49 -14.05
CA ASN A 185 3.45 -1.93 -15.43
C ASN A 185 4.05 -3.35 -15.48
N PRO A 186 3.27 -4.39 -15.15
CA PRO A 186 3.78 -5.75 -15.10
C PRO A 186 4.31 -6.27 -16.44
N ASN A 187 3.82 -5.75 -17.56
CA ASN A 187 4.22 -6.18 -18.90
C ASN A 187 5.44 -5.44 -19.46
N ASP A 188 5.92 -4.39 -18.80
CA ASP A 188 7.13 -3.67 -19.20
C ASP A 188 8.38 -4.39 -18.66
N PRO A 189 9.35 -4.81 -19.50
CA PRO A 189 10.51 -5.58 -19.06
C PRO A 189 11.44 -4.81 -18.11
N GLU A 190 11.56 -3.49 -18.27
CA GLU A 190 12.35 -2.65 -17.37
C GLU A 190 11.68 -2.54 -16.00
N ALA A 191 10.38 -2.22 -15.97
CA ALA A 191 9.60 -2.14 -14.74
C ALA A 191 9.60 -3.49 -14.01
N CYS A 192 9.43 -4.60 -14.74
CA CYS A 192 9.55 -5.95 -14.22
C CYS A 192 10.89 -6.17 -13.51
N SER A 193 12.01 -5.88 -14.17
CA SER A 193 13.36 -6.08 -13.63
C SER A 193 13.65 -5.20 -12.42
N LYS A 194 13.19 -3.95 -12.44
CA LYS A 194 13.27 -3.03 -11.30
C LYS A 194 12.44 -3.54 -10.12
N ARG A 195 11.24 -4.08 -10.36
CA ARG A 195 10.36 -4.64 -9.32
C ARG A 195 10.98 -5.86 -8.64
N GLU A 196 11.67 -6.74 -9.38
CA GLU A 196 12.47 -7.82 -8.78
C GLU A 196 13.56 -7.28 -7.85
N SER A 197 14.24 -6.22 -8.25
CA SER A 197 15.24 -5.53 -7.42
C SER A 197 14.61 -4.93 -6.15
N GLN A 198 13.44 -4.32 -6.25
CA GLN A 198 12.67 -3.84 -5.08
C GLN A 198 12.33 -5.00 -4.12
N ALA A 199 11.95 -6.15 -4.64
CA ALA A 199 11.69 -7.33 -3.83
C ALA A 199 12.96 -7.81 -3.10
N GLN A 200 14.14 -7.73 -3.69
CA GLN A 200 15.42 -8.04 -3.04
C GLN A 200 15.73 -7.10 -1.87
N VAL A 201 15.42 -5.80 -2.00
CA VAL A 201 15.53 -4.85 -0.88
C VAL A 201 14.65 -5.27 0.28
N LEU A 202 13.37 -5.59 0.01
CA LEU A 202 12.42 -6.00 1.05
C LEU A 202 12.76 -7.38 1.64
N GLN A 203 13.28 -8.30 0.82
CA GLN A 203 13.77 -9.61 1.29
C GLN A 203 14.83 -9.44 2.39
N LYS A 204 15.75 -8.50 2.21
CA LYS A 204 16.76 -8.19 3.23
C LYS A 204 16.11 -7.67 4.52
N VAL A 205 15.16 -6.75 4.44
CA VAL A 205 14.42 -6.24 5.61
C VAL A 205 13.69 -7.36 6.35
N ILE A 206 13.04 -8.26 5.61
CA ILE A 206 12.36 -9.45 6.16
C ILE A 206 13.36 -10.34 6.90
N GLN A 207 14.49 -10.67 6.26
CA GLN A 207 15.52 -11.52 6.84
C GLN A 207 16.12 -10.90 8.12
N ASP A 208 16.39 -9.60 8.12
CA ASP A 208 16.91 -8.88 9.27
C ASP A 208 15.90 -8.92 10.43
N ALA A 209 14.62 -8.68 10.17
CA ALA A 209 13.56 -8.76 11.18
C ALA A 209 13.42 -10.18 11.79
N ILE A 210 13.49 -11.22 10.97
CA ILE A 210 13.46 -12.61 11.44
C ILE A 210 14.69 -12.93 12.31
N ASN A 211 15.85 -12.46 11.91
CA ASN A 211 17.09 -12.65 12.69
C ASN A 211 17.03 -11.94 14.07
N GLU A 212 16.24 -10.87 14.17
CA GLU A 212 15.93 -10.15 15.40
C GLU A 212 14.76 -10.77 16.20
N ASN A 213 14.26 -11.94 15.80
CA ASN A 213 13.16 -12.69 16.41
C ASN A 213 11.79 -12.00 16.32
N TYR A 214 11.56 -11.18 15.30
CA TYR A 214 10.22 -10.73 14.96
C TYR A 214 9.45 -11.80 14.18
N GLU A 215 8.15 -11.89 14.43
CA GLU A 215 7.22 -12.36 13.43
C GLU A 215 7.07 -11.29 12.35
N VAL A 216 6.88 -11.68 11.10
CA VAL A 216 6.86 -10.72 9.98
C VAL A 216 5.55 -10.80 9.22
N ILE A 217 5.03 -9.64 8.87
CA ILE A 217 3.96 -9.44 7.89
C ILE A 217 4.50 -8.55 6.78
N MET A 218 4.52 -9.07 5.55
CA MET A 218 4.73 -8.28 4.33
C MET A 218 3.38 -8.08 3.66
N ILE A 219 2.98 -6.83 3.42
CA ILE A 219 1.64 -6.48 2.94
C ILE A 219 1.74 -5.38 1.88
N GLY A 220 0.87 -5.40 0.90
CA GLY A 220 0.77 -4.30 -0.06
C GLY A 220 0.39 -4.72 -1.47
N ASP A 221 0.33 -3.73 -2.34
CA ASP A 221 0.25 -3.91 -3.77
C ASP A 221 1.65 -4.24 -4.32
N LEU A 222 1.85 -5.51 -4.64
CA LEU A 222 3.13 -6.03 -5.12
C LEU A 222 3.25 -6.03 -6.65
N ASN A 223 2.18 -5.63 -7.34
CA ASN A 223 2.12 -5.49 -8.80
C ASN A 223 2.59 -6.73 -9.57
N ASP A 224 2.33 -7.91 -9.01
CA ASP A 224 2.60 -9.20 -9.68
C ASP A 224 1.73 -10.31 -9.10
N PHE A 225 1.71 -11.46 -9.78
CA PHE A 225 0.87 -12.61 -9.47
C PHE A 225 1.66 -13.70 -8.73
N ASP A 226 0.96 -14.55 -7.98
CA ASP A 226 1.55 -15.68 -7.27
C ASP A 226 1.42 -16.97 -8.08
N GLU A 227 2.55 -17.55 -8.52
CA GLU A 227 2.56 -18.80 -9.29
C GLU A 227 1.88 -19.98 -8.56
N ASN A 228 2.03 -20.02 -7.23
CA ASN A 228 1.55 -21.16 -6.43
C ASN A 228 0.12 -20.95 -5.90
N ILE A 229 -0.40 -19.74 -6.00
CA ILE A 229 -1.73 -19.36 -5.51
C ILE A 229 -2.43 -18.56 -6.61
N PRO A 230 -2.90 -19.24 -7.65
CA PRO A 230 -3.51 -18.58 -8.79
C PRO A 230 -4.75 -17.79 -8.37
N ASP A 231 -4.92 -16.62 -8.96
CA ASP A 231 -6.10 -15.79 -8.83
C ASP A 231 -7.29 -16.34 -9.61
N LEU A 232 -8.41 -15.61 -9.59
CA LEU A 232 -9.64 -15.97 -10.30
C LEU A 232 -9.41 -16.30 -11.78
N ASN A 233 -8.48 -15.61 -12.44
CA ASN A 233 -8.22 -15.69 -13.87
C ASN A 233 -7.02 -16.57 -14.25
N ASN A 234 -6.30 -17.14 -13.26
CA ASN A 234 -5.05 -17.85 -13.46
C ASN A 234 -3.98 -16.97 -14.11
N ASN A 235 -3.91 -15.71 -13.71
CA ASN A 235 -2.84 -14.84 -14.15
C ASN A 235 -1.47 -15.41 -13.75
N THR A 236 -0.52 -15.30 -14.65
CA THR A 236 0.81 -15.86 -14.45
C THR A 236 1.79 -14.79 -14.01
N PRO A 237 2.73 -15.11 -13.10
CA PRO A 237 3.77 -14.17 -12.69
C PRO A 237 4.50 -13.57 -13.89
N LYS A 238 4.77 -12.27 -13.81
CA LYS A 238 5.59 -11.54 -14.77
C LYS A 238 7.03 -11.37 -14.29
N SER A 239 7.23 -11.50 -12.98
CA SER A 239 8.53 -11.40 -12.31
C SER A 239 8.67 -12.46 -11.22
N LYS A 240 9.81 -12.48 -10.52
CA LYS A 240 10.04 -13.33 -9.34
C LYS A 240 9.69 -12.65 -8.01
N VAL A 241 8.93 -11.57 -7.99
CA VAL A 241 8.66 -10.78 -6.79
C VAL A 241 8.12 -11.65 -5.66
N LEU A 242 7.05 -12.41 -5.91
CA LEU A 242 6.42 -13.23 -4.86
C LEU A 242 7.35 -14.34 -4.38
N ASP A 243 8.12 -14.97 -5.26
CA ASP A 243 9.11 -15.98 -4.91
C ASP A 243 10.21 -15.42 -4.01
N ILE A 244 10.73 -14.23 -4.35
CA ILE A 244 11.75 -13.56 -3.56
C ILE A 244 11.21 -13.22 -2.17
N LEU A 245 10.04 -12.62 -2.08
CA LEU A 245 9.44 -12.20 -0.82
C LEU A 245 9.01 -13.38 0.06
N LYS A 246 8.54 -14.48 -0.53
CA LYS A 246 8.25 -15.71 0.20
C LYS A 246 9.49 -16.43 0.71
N GLY A 247 10.68 -16.02 0.30
CA GLY A 247 11.94 -16.55 0.80
C GLY A 247 12.47 -17.75 0.03
N ASN A 248 12.01 -18.04 -1.21
CA ASN A 248 12.48 -19.16 -2.01
C ASN A 248 14.02 -19.14 -2.25
N PHE A 249 14.65 -17.97 -2.04
CA PHE A 249 16.09 -17.77 -2.18
C PHE A 249 16.76 -17.30 -0.86
N ALA A 250 16.12 -17.54 0.29
CA ALA A 250 16.55 -17.08 1.61
C ALA A 250 16.41 -18.19 2.68
N ASN A 251 16.80 -17.87 3.93
CA ASN A 251 16.73 -18.82 5.05
C ASN A 251 15.42 -18.66 5.87
N TYR A 252 14.35 -18.24 5.25
CA TYR A 252 13.03 -18.12 5.85
C TYR A 252 11.93 -18.52 4.86
N THR A 253 10.72 -18.62 5.35
CA THR A 253 9.53 -18.81 4.50
C THR A 253 8.40 -17.94 5.01
N LEU A 254 7.80 -17.15 4.12
CA LEU A 254 6.52 -16.50 4.34
C LEU A 254 5.41 -17.23 3.60
N TYR A 255 4.24 -17.26 4.22
CA TYR A 255 3.04 -17.93 3.73
C TYR A 255 2.02 -16.92 3.28
N SER A 256 1.49 -17.06 2.07
CA SER A 256 0.47 -16.17 1.54
C SER A 256 -0.90 -16.49 2.11
N VAL A 257 -1.59 -15.49 2.64
CA VAL A 257 -2.95 -15.65 3.18
C VAL A 257 -3.96 -15.96 2.08
N GLY A 258 -3.70 -15.60 0.83
CA GLY A 258 -4.55 -15.92 -0.31
C GLY A 258 -4.80 -17.43 -0.48
N ASN A 259 -3.91 -18.28 0.05
CA ASN A 259 -4.13 -19.73 0.04
C ASN A 259 -5.33 -20.19 0.89
N MET A 260 -5.83 -19.34 1.80
CA MET A 260 -7.00 -19.64 2.65
C MET A 260 -8.32 -19.25 1.98
N VAL A 261 -8.28 -18.53 0.88
CA VAL A 261 -9.46 -18.07 0.14
C VAL A 261 -9.69 -18.96 -1.08
N SER A 262 -10.95 -19.25 -1.43
CA SER A 262 -11.26 -20.00 -2.66
C SER A 262 -10.79 -19.24 -3.88
N GLN A 263 -10.33 -19.94 -4.92
CA GLN A 263 -9.81 -19.31 -6.14
C GLN A 263 -10.84 -18.39 -6.80
N SER A 264 -12.12 -18.73 -6.73
CA SER A 264 -13.21 -17.94 -7.29
C SER A 264 -13.37 -16.54 -6.65
N GLU A 265 -12.83 -16.37 -5.44
CA GLU A 265 -12.89 -15.12 -4.68
C GLU A 265 -11.54 -14.39 -4.63
N ARG A 266 -10.49 -14.93 -5.31
CA ARG A 266 -9.16 -14.32 -5.29
C ARG A 266 -9.04 -13.27 -6.36
N TYR A 267 -9.48 -12.06 -6.05
CA TYR A 267 -9.15 -10.85 -6.81
C TYR A 267 -9.17 -9.64 -5.87
N THR A 268 -8.28 -8.71 -6.09
CA THR A 268 -8.11 -7.48 -5.27
C THR A 268 -8.21 -6.23 -6.12
N GLU A 269 -8.21 -6.40 -7.42
CA GLU A 269 -8.23 -5.33 -8.40
C GLU A 269 -9.24 -5.63 -9.50
N TRP A 270 -9.81 -4.57 -10.03
CA TRP A 270 -10.58 -4.55 -11.25
C TRP A 270 -9.96 -3.54 -12.22
N TYR A 271 -9.65 -3.99 -13.41
CA TYR A 271 -9.11 -3.15 -14.47
C TYR A 271 -9.80 -3.43 -15.80
N ASP A 272 -10.57 -2.45 -16.29
CA ASP A 272 -11.30 -2.53 -17.56
C ASP A 272 -10.32 -2.33 -18.75
N ALA A 273 -9.55 -3.36 -19.07
CA ALA A 273 -8.54 -3.31 -20.12
C ALA A 273 -9.14 -3.14 -21.52
N ASN A 274 -10.40 -3.44 -21.71
CA ASN A 274 -11.09 -3.35 -23.01
C ASN A 274 -11.96 -2.09 -23.17
N GLU A 275 -12.01 -1.25 -22.12
CA GLU A 275 -12.72 0.03 -22.06
C GLU A 275 -14.23 -0.10 -22.39
N ASN A 276 -14.84 -1.24 -22.06
CA ASN A 276 -16.25 -1.49 -22.38
C ASN A 276 -17.21 -1.03 -21.28
N CYS A 277 -16.69 -0.62 -20.13
CA CYS A 277 -17.46 -0.17 -18.97
C CYS A 277 -18.39 -1.24 -18.39
N ILE A 278 -18.09 -2.49 -18.60
CA ILE A 278 -18.81 -3.64 -18.05
C ILE A 278 -17.84 -4.36 -17.12
N VAL A 279 -18.23 -4.47 -15.86
CA VAL A 279 -17.48 -5.29 -14.90
C VAL A 279 -17.64 -6.75 -15.27
N ASP A 280 -16.65 -7.36 -15.85
CA ASP A 280 -16.64 -8.76 -16.23
C ASP A 280 -15.47 -9.53 -15.60
N LYS A 281 -15.48 -10.85 -15.75
CA LYS A 281 -14.52 -11.70 -15.06
C LYS A 281 -13.08 -11.43 -15.52
N GLU A 282 -12.89 -11.07 -16.76
CA GLU A 282 -11.60 -10.85 -17.39
C GLU A 282 -10.85 -9.64 -16.81
N ASP A 283 -11.58 -8.72 -16.17
CA ASP A 283 -11.02 -7.49 -15.57
C ASP A 283 -10.43 -7.71 -14.18
N PHE A 284 -10.68 -8.87 -13.57
CA PHE A 284 -10.24 -9.11 -12.19
C PHE A 284 -8.84 -9.71 -12.09
N SER A 285 -8.06 -9.21 -11.15
CA SER A 285 -6.73 -9.74 -10.83
C SER A 285 -6.39 -9.62 -9.34
N THR A 286 -5.32 -10.31 -8.91
CA THR A 286 -4.79 -10.20 -7.54
C THR A 286 -3.39 -9.61 -7.57
N LEU A 287 -3.26 -8.36 -7.22
CA LEU A 287 -1.99 -7.63 -7.09
C LEU A 287 -1.65 -7.30 -5.63
N ASP A 288 -2.68 -7.20 -4.77
CA ASP A 288 -2.48 -7.01 -3.33
C ASP A 288 -2.26 -8.34 -2.64
N HIS A 289 -1.20 -8.40 -1.86
CA HIS A 289 -0.78 -9.62 -1.17
C HIS A 289 -0.51 -9.37 0.30
N MET A 290 -0.70 -10.41 1.10
CA MET A 290 -0.29 -10.46 2.49
C MET A 290 0.44 -11.77 2.75
N LEU A 291 1.70 -11.66 3.13
CA LEU A 291 2.61 -12.78 3.40
C LEU A 291 3.01 -12.75 4.86
N MET A 292 3.02 -13.90 5.53
CA MET A 292 3.28 -13.96 6.98
C MET A 292 4.23 -15.09 7.35
N THR A 293 4.96 -14.91 8.44
CA THR A 293 5.68 -16.02 9.10
C THR A 293 4.71 -17.09 9.57
N LYS A 294 5.22 -18.33 9.67
CA LYS A 294 4.40 -19.53 9.97
C LYS A 294 3.52 -19.39 11.22
N ARG A 295 4.06 -18.80 12.28
CA ARG A 295 3.34 -18.66 13.54
C ARG A 295 2.12 -17.74 13.40
N LEU A 296 2.26 -16.64 12.71
CA LEU A 296 1.12 -15.74 12.41
C LEU A 296 0.14 -16.43 11.47
N TYR A 297 0.62 -17.06 10.41
CA TYR A 297 -0.21 -17.76 9.45
C TYR A 297 -1.07 -18.85 10.11
N ASP A 298 -0.51 -19.64 11.03
CA ASP A 298 -1.24 -20.68 11.76
C ASP A 298 -2.25 -20.12 12.78
N SER A 299 -2.14 -18.84 13.15
CA SER A 299 -3.04 -18.17 14.07
C SER A 299 -4.21 -17.46 13.39
N ILE A 300 -4.25 -17.46 12.06
CA ILE A 300 -5.32 -16.82 11.29
C ILE A 300 -6.64 -17.53 11.58
N ILE A 301 -7.65 -16.73 11.89
CA ILE A 301 -9.01 -17.21 12.16
C ILE A 301 -9.84 -17.17 10.87
N ASP A 302 -9.70 -16.11 10.09
CA ASP A 302 -10.48 -15.88 8.88
C ASP A 302 -9.70 -14.99 7.90
N VAL A 303 -9.96 -15.18 6.59
CA VAL A 303 -9.43 -14.37 5.49
C VAL A 303 -10.54 -14.15 4.48
N ASN A 304 -10.83 -12.89 4.19
CA ASN A 304 -11.77 -12.50 3.15
C ASN A 304 -11.10 -11.56 2.16
N TYR A 305 -11.46 -11.67 0.89
CA TYR A 305 -11.29 -10.65 -0.11
C TYR A 305 -12.62 -9.93 -0.22
N GLU A 306 -12.66 -8.68 0.26
CA GLU A 306 -13.91 -7.90 0.29
C GLU A 306 -14.13 -7.22 -1.04
N HIS A 307 -15.24 -7.52 -1.69
CA HIS A 307 -15.61 -6.97 -3.00
C HIS A 307 -16.71 -5.91 -2.82
N ILE A 308 -16.50 -4.99 -1.88
CA ILE A 308 -17.47 -3.95 -1.52
C ILE A 308 -17.62 -2.94 -2.66
N TYR A 309 -16.55 -2.77 -3.45
CA TYR A 309 -16.47 -1.73 -4.43
C TYR A 309 -16.20 -2.31 -5.82
N GLN A 310 -17.26 -2.43 -6.60
CA GLN A 310 -17.22 -2.82 -8.00
C GLN A 310 -18.03 -1.77 -8.77
N GLN A 311 -17.37 -0.88 -9.50
CA GLN A 311 -18.05 0.08 -10.36
C GLN A 311 -17.74 -0.17 -11.81
N ALA A 312 -18.80 -0.29 -12.63
CA ALA A 312 -18.68 -0.10 -14.05
C ALA A 312 -18.41 1.39 -14.35
N CYS A 313 -17.60 1.66 -15.34
CA CYS A 313 -17.21 2.99 -15.78
C CYS A 313 -18.34 4.01 -15.71
N ASN A 314 -18.24 4.95 -14.87
CA ASN A 314 -18.80 6.31 -14.99
C ASN A 314 -18.24 7.21 -13.91
N THR A 315 -17.35 6.66 -13.09
CA THR A 315 -16.74 7.44 -12.01
C THR A 315 -15.25 7.20 -11.84
N PHE A 316 -14.70 6.02 -12.13
CA PHE A 316 -13.29 5.77 -11.86
C PHE A 316 -12.76 4.69 -12.81
N GLN A 317 -12.01 5.08 -13.84
CA GLN A 317 -11.09 4.20 -14.54
C GLN A 317 -9.72 4.41 -13.92
N SER A 318 -9.14 3.37 -13.33
CA SER A 318 -7.72 3.33 -13.07
C SER A 318 -6.99 3.01 -14.38
N ASP A 319 -6.10 3.90 -14.81
CA ASP A 319 -5.13 3.59 -15.85
C ASP A 319 -3.98 2.72 -15.33
#